data_cc3de7a66484b652bdffbcfd90da25c1
#
_entry.id   cc3de7a66484b652bdffbcfd90da25c1
#
_cell.length_a   1.000
_cell.length_b   1.000
_cell.length_c   1.000
_cell.angle_alpha   90.00
_cell.angle_beta   90.00
_cell.angle_gamma   90.00
#
_symmetry.space_group_name_H-M   'P 1'
#
loop_
_entity.id
_entity.type
_entity.pdbx_description
1 polymer ?
#
loop_
_entity_poly.entity_id
_entity_poly.type
_entity_poly.pdbx_seq_one_letter_code
_entity_poly.pdbx_strand_id
1 'polypeptide(L)'
;MKTILLGTVALALGAGLALADGHATVRMGTEGAYPPYNFINDAGEVDGFERELGDEMCARAELTCEWVKNDWDSIIPNLVSSNYDTIMAGMSITDERDEVIDFTQDYFPPTASAYVAAADGADWEGGVVAAQTATIQAGHIASSGATLVEFATPEETVAAVRNGEADAVFADADYLAPLVDASGGELVFVGAKVPLGGGVGMGLRESDAELKGKFDAAITAMKEDGSLNALLVKWFGEETALY
;
A
#
# COMPACT_ATOMS: atom_id res chain seq x y z
N MET A 1 -36.52 -11.97 -79.80
CA MET A 1 -35.40 -12.39 -78.98
C MET A 1 -35.08 -11.18 -78.06
N LYS A 2 -35.45 -11.24 -76.76
CA LYS A 2 -35.24 -10.18 -75.81
C LYS A 2 -34.16 -10.68 -74.83
N THR A 3 -33.03 -10.05 -74.85
CA THR A 3 -31.90 -10.36 -73.99
C THR A 3 -32.07 -9.52 -72.66
N ILE A 4 -32.19 -10.21 -71.54
CA ILE A 4 -32.24 -9.61 -70.18
C ILE A 4 -30.83 -9.62 -69.64
N LEU A 5 -30.24 -8.44 -69.42
CA LEU A 5 -29.00 -8.28 -68.60
C LEU A 5 -29.35 -8.28 -67.11
N LEU A 6 -28.87 -9.29 -66.39
CA LEU A 6 -28.86 -9.28 -64.95
C LEU A 6 -27.63 -8.49 -64.43
N GLY A 7 -27.89 -7.37 -63.83
CA GLY A 7 -26.85 -6.62 -63.10
C GLY A 7 -26.69 -7.19 -61.70
N THR A 8 -25.49 -7.69 -61.37
CA THR A 8 -25.11 -8.13 -60.01
C THR A 8 -24.66 -6.92 -59.20
N VAL A 9 -25.44 -6.56 -58.18
CA VAL A 9 -25.04 -5.56 -57.15
C VAL A 9 -24.22 -6.29 -56.07
N ALA A 10 -22.92 -6.02 -56.02
CA ALA A 10 -22.06 -6.48 -54.96
C ALA A 10 -22.21 -5.54 -53.76
N LEU A 11 -22.89 -6.01 -52.72
CA LEU A 11 -22.90 -5.35 -51.39
C LEU A 11 -21.56 -5.61 -50.69
N ALA A 12 -20.68 -4.62 -50.65
CA ALA A 12 -19.48 -4.66 -49.79
C ALA A 12 -19.91 -4.41 -48.35
N LEU A 13 -20.03 -5.47 -47.54
CA LEU A 13 -20.06 -5.35 -46.09
C LEU A 13 -18.68 -4.91 -45.59
N GLY A 14 -18.50 -3.64 -45.29
CA GLY A 14 -17.38 -3.16 -44.51
C GLY A 14 -17.56 -3.62 -43.06
N ALA A 15 -16.91 -4.74 -42.70
CA ALA A 15 -16.71 -5.09 -41.30
C ALA A 15 -15.76 -4.08 -40.72
N GLY A 16 -16.27 -3.06 -40.07
CA GLY A 16 -15.52 -2.21 -39.16
C GLY A 16 -15.02 -3.10 -38.00
N LEU A 17 -13.73 -3.41 -38.03
CA LEU A 17 -13.05 -3.90 -36.83
C LEU A 17 -13.14 -2.77 -35.77
N ALA A 18 -14.13 -2.85 -34.89
CA ALA A 18 -14.06 -2.16 -33.60
C ALA A 18 -12.86 -2.78 -32.89
N LEU A 19 -11.74 -2.09 -32.92
CA LEU A 19 -10.68 -2.31 -31.97
C LEU A 19 -11.31 -1.91 -30.63
N ALA A 20 -11.79 -2.89 -29.89
CA ALA A 20 -11.97 -2.73 -28.47
C ALA A 20 -10.55 -2.53 -27.92
N ASP A 21 -10.17 -1.29 -27.63
CA ASP A 21 -9.05 -0.97 -26.75
C ASP A 21 -9.43 -1.48 -25.35
N GLY A 22 -9.40 -2.81 -25.21
CA GLY A 22 -9.52 -3.47 -23.92
C GLY A 22 -8.18 -3.40 -23.23
N HIS A 23 -7.84 -2.23 -22.68
CA HIS A 23 -6.82 -2.23 -21.62
C HIS A 23 -7.38 -3.09 -20.49
N ALA A 24 -6.69 -4.19 -20.21
CA ALA A 24 -7.03 -5.01 -19.05
C ALA A 24 -7.05 -4.11 -17.82
N THR A 25 -8.11 -4.17 -17.01
CA THR A 25 -8.18 -3.41 -15.75
C THR A 25 -7.05 -3.86 -14.84
N VAL A 26 -6.27 -2.90 -14.32
CA VAL A 26 -5.21 -3.15 -13.33
C VAL A 26 -5.86 -3.30 -11.96
N ARG A 27 -5.66 -4.43 -11.34
CA ARG A 27 -6.18 -4.75 -10.00
C ARG A 27 -5.14 -4.36 -8.97
N MET A 28 -5.49 -3.45 -8.08
CA MET A 28 -4.61 -2.88 -7.07
C MET A 28 -4.91 -3.50 -5.70
N GLY A 29 -4.04 -4.39 -5.24
CA GLY A 29 -4.17 -5.06 -3.94
C GLY A 29 -3.82 -4.11 -2.80
N THR A 30 -4.67 -4.07 -1.77
CA THR A 30 -4.45 -3.29 -0.54
C THR A 30 -4.99 -4.03 0.67
N GLU A 31 -4.46 -3.75 1.86
CA GLU A 31 -4.97 -4.33 3.10
C GLU A 31 -6.26 -3.65 3.55
N GLY A 32 -6.35 -2.33 3.42
CA GLY A 32 -7.51 -1.55 3.87
C GLY A 32 -7.66 -1.52 5.39
N ALA A 33 -6.55 -1.59 6.15
CA ALA A 33 -6.52 -1.63 7.61
C ALA A 33 -5.41 -0.77 8.25
N TYR A 34 -4.74 0.08 7.47
CA TYR A 34 -3.58 0.86 7.90
C TYR A 34 -3.75 2.38 7.68
N PRO A 35 -4.68 3.05 8.40
CA PRO A 35 -4.86 4.49 8.26
C PRO A 35 -3.62 5.27 8.76
N PRO A 36 -3.25 6.41 8.14
CA PRO A 36 -3.95 7.07 7.04
C PRO A 36 -3.55 6.60 5.64
N TYR A 37 -2.68 5.58 5.51
CA TYR A 37 -2.24 5.04 4.20
C TYR A 37 -3.42 4.45 3.43
N ASN A 38 -4.08 3.45 3.97
CA ASN A 38 -5.23 2.76 3.38
C ASN A 38 -6.18 2.25 4.46
N PHE A 39 -7.47 2.41 4.26
CA PHE A 39 -8.50 1.92 5.18
C PHE A 39 -9.83 1.71 4.45
N ILE A 40 -10.77 1.04 5.09
CA ILE A 40 -12.14 0.91 4.59
C ILE A 40 -12.99 1.99 5.26
N ASN A 41 -13.60 2.86 4.45
CA ASN A 41 -14.47 3.92 4.95
C ASN A 41 -15.87 3.41 5.33
N ASP A 42 -16.71 4.29 5.85
CA ASP A 42 -18.08 3.95 6.29
C ASP A 42 -18.98 3.46 5.16
N ALA A 43 -18.64 3.73 3.89
CA ALA A 43 -19.35 3.21 2.73
C ALA A 43 -18.87 1.80 2.32
N GLY A 44 -17.84 1.25 2.99
CA GLY A 44 -17.24 -0.04 2.68
C GLY A 44 -16.26 0.01 1.51
N GLU A 45 -15.77 1.19 1.15
CA GLU A 45 -14.83 1.40 0.06
C GLU A 45 -13.42 1.64 0.58
N VAL A 46 -12.41 1.27 -0.22
CA VAL A 46 -11.01 1.61 0.07
C VAL A 46 -10.84 3.13 0.01
N ASP A 47 -10.20 3.69 1.03
CA ASP A 47 -9.94 5.12 1.17
C ASP A 47 -8.53 5.33 1.77
N GLY A 48 -8.06 6.58 1.81
CA GLY A 48 -6.76 6.95 2.36
C GLY A 48 -5.79 7.54 1.35
N PHE A 49 -4.58 7.81 1.83
CA PHE A 49 -3.49 8.37 1.01
C PHE A 49 -3.24 7.53 -0.25
N GLU A 50 -3.10 6.24 -0.09
CA GLU A 50 -2.76 5.33 -1.20
C GLU A 50 -3.92 5.18 -2.20
N ARG A 51 -5.17 5.31 -1.74
CA ARG A 51 -6.31 5.33 -2.63
C ARG A 51 -6.26 6.54 -3.57
N GLU A 52 -6.07 7.73 -3.04
CA GLU A 52 -5.98 8.95 -3.86
C GLU A 52 -4.75 8.95 -4.76
N LEU A 53 -3.60 8.52 -4.23
CA LEU A 53 -2.37 8.40 -4.98
C LEU A 53 -2.50 7.40 -6.13
N GLY A 54 -3.02 6.21 -5.86
CA GLY A 54 -3.18 5.16 -6.85
C GLY A 54 -4.15 5.54 -7.96
N ASP A 55 -5.26 6.19 -7.62
CA ASP A 55 -6.22 6.70 -8.62
C ASP A 55 -5.57 7.76 -9.53
N GLU A 56 -4.77 8.69 -8.97
CA GLU A 56 -4.02 9.69 -9.74
C GLU A 56 -2.94 9.05 -10.62
N MET A 57 -2.20 8.08 -10.08
CA MET A 57 -1.19 7.34 -10.85
C MET A 57 -1.83 6.58 -12.03
N CYS A 58 -2.97 5.93 -11.80
CA CYS A 58 -3.73 5.26 -12.86
C CYS A 58 -4.20 6.24 -13.93
N ALA A 59 -4.70 7.41 -13.53
CA ALA A 59 -5.13 8.44 -14.47
C ALA A 59 -3.98 8.96 -15.34
N ARG A 60 -2.81 9.23 -14.73
CA ARG A 60 -1.60 9.67 -15.46
C ARG A 60 -1.03 8.61 -16.38
N ALA A 61 -1.11 7.36 -15.97
CA ALA A 61 -0.67 6.22 -16.76
C ALA A 61 -1.67 5.80 -17.86
N GLU A 62 -2.82 6.47 -17.97
CA GLU A 62 -3.93 6.14 -18.87
C GLU A 62 -4.43 4.70 -18.67
N LEU A 63 -4.47 4.23 -17.41
CA LEU A 63 -4.92 2.90 -17.01
C LEU A 63 -6.30 2.97 -16.36
N THR A 64 -7.07 1.89 -16.53
CA THR A 64 -8.26 1.64 -15.73
C THR A 64 -7.86 0.76 -14.54
N CYS A 65 -8.15 1.21 -13.32
CA CYS A 65 -7.76 0.48 -12.12
C CYS A 65 -8.98 0.16 -11.26
N GLU A 66 -8.88 -0.94 -10.50
CA GLU A 66 -9.85 -1.32 -9.47
C GLU A 66 -9.12 -1.79 -8.21
N TRP A 67 -9.71 -1.54 -7.06
CA TRP A 67 -9.11 -1.90 -5.78
C TRP A 67 -9.60 -3.27 -5.30
N VAL A 68 -8.65 -4.08 -4.82
CA VAL A 68 -8.90 -5.43 -4.30
C VAL A 68 -8.39 -5.51 -2.87
N LYS A 69 -9.30 -5.76 -1.92
CA LYS A 69 -8.88 -5.99 -0.52
C LYS A 69 -8.27 -7.38 -0.37
N ASN A 70 -7.15 -7.43 0.34
CA ASN A 70 -6.45 -8.67 0.70
C ASN A 70 -5.80 -8.54 2.07
N ASP A 71 -5.86 -9.58 2.89
CA ASP A 71 -5.21 -9.58 4.20
C ASP A 71 -3.69 -9.55 4.04
N TRP A 72 -3.00 -8.83 4.94
CA TRP A 72 -1.58 -8.54 4.83
C TRP A 72 -0.69 -9.77 4.71
N ASP A 73 -0.92 -10.80 5.51
CA ASP A 73 -0.10 -12.02 5.57
C ASP A 73 -0.03 -12.80 4.24
N SER A 74 -1.05 -12.64 3.40
CA SER A 74 -1.17 -13.29 2.10
C SER A 74 -0.96 -12.34 0.91
N ILE A 75 -0.62 -11.05 1.16
CA ILE A 75 -0.64 -10.03 0.10
C ILE A 75 0.44 -10.27 -0.97
N ILE A 76 1.68 -10.63 -0.60
CA ILE A 76 2.73 -10.98 -1.56
C ILE A 76 2.43 -12.31 -2.28
N PRO A 77 2.10 -13.41 -1.57
CA PRO A 77 1.70 -14.67 -2.23
C PRO A 77 0.57 -14.50 -3.25
N ASN A 78 -0.42 -13.68 -2.95
CA ASN A 78 -1.56 -13.45 -3.85
C ASN A 78 -1.20 -12.56 -5.06
N LEU A 79 -0.26 -11.62 -4.94
CA LEU A 79 0.32 -10.91 -6.08
C LEU A 79 1.05 -11.89 -7.02
N VAL A 80 1.93 -12.71 -6.48
CA VAL A 80 2.70 -13.71 -7.26
C VAL A 80 1.76 -14.71 -7.95
N SER A 81 0.66 -15.08 -7.30
CA SER A 81 -0.39 -15.95 -7.85
C SER A 81 -1.34 -15.25 -8.82
N SER A 82 -1.11 -13.97 -9.15
CA SER A 82 -1.91 -13.18 -10.10
C SER A 82 -3.38 -12.96 -9.66
N ASN A 83 -3.65 -12.93 -8.37
CA ASN A 83 -4.98 -12.58 -7.85
C ASN A 83 -5.26 -11.07 -8.05
N TYR A 84 -4.23 -10.25 -8.13
CA TYR A 84 -4.21 -8.84 -8.54
C TYR A 84 -2.86 -8.50 -9.18
N ASP A 85 -2.64 -7.25 -9.56
CA ASP A 85 -1.52 -6.87 -10.43
C ASP A 85 -0.50 -5.98 -9.74
N THR A 86 -0.90 -5.29 -8.66
CA THR A 86 -0.01 -4.45 -7.84
C THR A 86 -0.38 -4.55 -6.36
N ILE A 87 0.54 -4.15 -5.46
CA ILE A 87 0.29 -3.95 -4.03
C ILE A 87 0.50 -2.47 -3.70
N MET A 88 -0.51 -1.82 -3.11
CA MET A 88 -0.41 -0.53 -2.43
C MET A 88 -1.00 -0.67 -1.04
N ALA A 89 -0.15 -0.90 -0.04
CA ALA A 89 -0.57 -1.28 1.32
C ALA A 89 0.45 -0.85 2.39
N GLY A 90 1.03 0.35 2.27
CA GLY A 90 2.07 0.81 3.20
C GLY A 90 3.33 -0.06 3.17
N MET A 91 3.57 -0.76 2.05
CA MET A 91 4.62 -1.77 1.99
C MET A 91 6.01 -1.15 1.83
N SER A 92 6.83 -1.29 2.86
CA SER A 92 8.24 -0.85 2.81
C SER A 92 9.03 -1.66 1.78
N ILE A 93 9.82 -0.96 0.98
CA ILE A 93 10.83 -1.55 0.09
C ILE A 93 11.94 -2.16 0.95
N THR A 94 12.23 -3.44 0.75
CA THR A 94 13.33 -4.16 1.41
C THR A 94 13.98 -5.14 0.45
N ASP A 95 15.28 -5.43 0.66
CA ASP A 95 16.02 -6.40 -0.16
C ASP A 95 15.36 -7.80 -0.12
N GLU A 96 14.82 -8.21 1.04
CA GLU A 96 14.16 -9.50 1.20
C GLU A 96 12.88 -9.60 0.35
N ARG A 97 12.09 -8.53 0.27
CA ARG A 97 10.88 -8.48 -0.55
C ARG A 97 11.22 -8.39 -2.04
N ASP A 98 12.28 -7.65 -2.37
CA ASP A 98 12.77 -7.45 -3.74
C ASP A 98 13.35 -8.75 -4.35
N GLU A 99 13.69 -9.76 -3.53
CA GLU A 99 14.02 -11.11 -4.01
C GLU A 99 12.80 -11.89 -4.55
N VAL A 100 11.57 -11.42 -4.30
CA VAL A 100 10.32 -12.14 -4.62
C VAL A 100 9.39 -11.34 -5.53
N ILE A 101 9.38 -10.03 -5.36
CA ILE A 101 8.58 -9.07 -6.14
C ILE A 101 9.44 -7.85 -6.47
N ASP A 102 9.10 -7.14 -7.54
CA ASP A 102 9.73 -5.86 -7.90
C ASP A 102 8.97 -4.69 -7.26
N PHE A 103 9.61 -3.54 -7.10
CA PHE A 103 9.01 -2.32 -6.57
C PHE A 103 9.14 -1.17 -7.56
N THR A 104 8.17 -0.25 -7.56
CA THR A 104 8.38 1.08 -8.11
C THR A 104 9.43 1.83 -7.28
N GLN A 105 9.86 3.00 -7.76
CA GLN A 105 10.45 3.97 -6.84
C GLN A 105 9.48 4.23 -5.67
N ASP A 106 10.02 4.67 -4.55
CA ASP A 106 9.22 5.03 -3.39
C ASP A 106 8.26 6.19 -3.71
N TYR A 107 7.04 6.10 -3.18
CA TYR A 107 6.05 7.19 -3.21
C TYR A 107 5.81 7.79 -1.83
N PHE A 108 6.39 7.20 -0.80
CA PHE A 108 6.47 7.74 0.55
C PHE A 108 7.91 7.61 1.03
N PRO A 109 8.54 8.71 1.49
CA PRO A 109 9.93 8.68 1.91
C PRO A 109 10.18 7.71 3.07
N PRO A 110 11.42 7.21 3.26
CA PRO A 110 11.73 6.38 4.42
C PRO A 110 11.38 7.10 5.73
N THR A 111 10.54 6.48 6.55
CA THR A 111 10.19 6.94 7.88
C THR A 111 10.58 5.90 8.92
N ALA A 112 10.55 6.31 10.19
CA ALA A 112 10.94 5.41 11.27
C ALA A 112 9.73 4.71 11.89
N SER A 113 9.93 3.47 12.31
CA SER A 113 9.03 2.77 13.22
C SER A 113 9.22 3.27 14.66
N ALA A 114 8.19 3.14 15.48
CA ALA A 114 8.19 3.57 16.87
C ALA A 114 7.51 2.55 17.78
N TYR A 115 7.88 2.61 19.04
CA TYR A 115 7.19 1.88 20.11
C TYR A 115 6.13 2.75 20.75
N VAL A 116 4.95 2.18 21.00
CA VAL A 116 3.87 2.81 21.75
C VAL A 116 3.41 1.87 22.86
N ALA A 117 3.22 2.42 24.06
CA ALA A 117 2.82 1.68 25.24
C ALA A 117 1.69 2.40 25.99
N ALA A 118 1.10 1.73 26.98
CA ALA A 118 0.09 2.31 27.85
C ALA A 118 0.69 3.19 29.00
N ALA A 119 2.01 3.18 29.19
CA ALA A 119 2.71 3.99 30.18
C ALA A 119 4.17 4.19 29.82
N ASP A 120 4.77 5.31 30.23
CA ASP A 120 6.17 5.67 29.98
C ASP A 120 7.20 4.66 30.51
N GLY A 121 6.86 3.89 31.53
CA GLY A 121 7.76 2.92 32.17
C GLY A 121 7.61 1.49 31.65
N ALA A 122 6.93 1.27 30.53
CA ALA A 122 6.75 -0.06 29.95
C ALA A 122 8.10 -0.66 29.49
N ASP A 123 8.25 -1.96 29.70
CA ASP A 123 9.45 -2.71 29.28
C ASP A 123 9.38 -3.09 27.80
N TRP A 124 9.61 -2.12 26.94
CA TRP A 124 9.62 -2.32 25.49
C TRP A 124 10.91 -3.02 24.97
N GLU A 125 11.99 -3.07 25.78
CA GLU A 125 13.27 -3.70 25.40
C GLU A 125 13.33 -5.19 25.75
N GLY A 126 12.74 -5.59 26.87
CA GLY A 126 12.81 -6.98 27.37
C GLY A 126 11.46 -7.65 27.57
N GLY A 127 10.38 -6.87 27.54
CA GLY A 127 9.01 -7.30 27.74
C GLY A 127 8.36 -7.92 26.47
N VAL A 128 7.04 -7.93 26.48
CA VAL A 128 6.23 -8.46 25.36
C VAL A 128 5.90 -7.31 24.40
N VAL A 129 6.30 -7.43 23.14
CA VAL A 129 6.06 -6.43 22.10
C VAL A 129 5.18 -7.01 20.99
N ALA A 130 4.05 -6.35 20.74
CA ALA A 130 3.14 -6.69 19.68
C ALA A 130 3.59 -6.08 18.33
N ALA A 131 3.53 -6.85 17.26
CA ALA A 131 3.70 -6.38 15.90
C ALA A 131 2.76 -7.15 14.96
N GLN A 132 2.44 -6.57 13.81
CA GLN A 132 1.70 -7.30 12.79
C GLN A 132 2.59 -8.36 12.15
N THR A 133 2.06 -9.54 11.92
CA THR A 133 2.79 -10.66 11.31
C THR A 133 3.35 -10.30 9.92
N ALA A 134 4.45 -10.93 9.53
CA ALA A 134 5.11 -10.72 8.23
C ALA A 134 5.51 -9.25 7.92
N THR A 135 5.69 -8.42 8.96
CA THR A 135 6.18 -7.04 8.82
C THR A 135 7.68 -6.95 9.14
N ILE A 136 8.32 -5.89 8.65
CA ILE A 136 9.72 -5.58 9.02
C ILE A 136 9.85 -5.28 10.51
N GLN A 137 8.79 -4.80 11.13
CA GLN A 137 8.70 -4.54 12.56
C GLN A 137 8.71 -5.84 13.37
N ALA A 138 7.93 -6.85 12.96
CA ALA A 138 7.97 -8.18 13.59
C ALA A 138 9.37 -8.80 13.48
N GLY A 139 10.01 -8.72 12.30
CA GLY A 139 11.38 -9.17 12.08
C GLY A 139 12.40 -8.45 12.97
N HIS A 140 12.24 -7.14 13.19
CA HIS A 140 13.08 -6.37 14.10
C HIS A 140 12.94 -6.85 15.55
N ILE A 141 11.70 -7.01 16.04
CA ILE A 141 11.45 -7.50 17.41
C ILE A 141 11.96 -8.92 17.60
N ALA A 142 11.75 -9.81 16.63
CA ALA A 142 12.27 -11.18 16.68
C ALA A 142 13.80 -11.24 16.80
N SER A 143 14.50 -10.19 16.35
CA SER A 143 15.96 -10.07 16.42
C SER A 143 16.43 -9.27 17.65
N SER A 144 15.51 -8.73 18.45
CA SER A 144 15.79 -7.94 19.64
C SER A 144 15.86 -8.81 20.91
N GLY A 145 15.89 -8.18 22.08
CA GLY A 145 15.77 -8.87 23.39
C GLY A 145 14.33 -9.07 23.86
N ALA A 146 13.35 -8.47 23.18
CA ALA A 146 11.95 -8.53 23.54
C ALA A 146 11.28 -9.84 23.12
N THR A 147 10.15 -10.15 23.73
CA THR A 147 9.29 -11.27 23.33
C THR A 147 8.29 -10.79 22.30
N LEU A 148 8.41 -11.24 21.05
CA LEU A 148 7.47 -10.92 19.97
C LEU A 148 6.13 -11.65 20.19
N VAL A 149 5.03 -10.91 20.04
CA VAL A 149 3.66 -11.44 19.86
C VAL A 149 3.10 -10.88 18.57
N GLU A 150 2.70 -11.76 17.67
CA GLU A 150 2.21 -11.38 16.34
C GLU A 150 0.68 -11.43 16.27
N PHE A 151 0.12 -10.45 15.56
CA PHE A 151 -1.31 -10.34 15.29
C PHE A 151 -1.55 -10.21 13.77
N ALA A 152 -2.74 -10.59 13.32
CA ALA A 152 -3.07 -10.55 11.91
C ALA A 152 -3.25 -9.10 11.41
N THR A 153 -3.79 -8.21 12.24
CA THR A 153 -4.09 -6.83 11.87
C THR A 153 -3.37 -5.81 12.76
N PRO A 154 -3.10 -4.60 12.22
CA PRO A 154 -2.49 -3.52 13.00
C PRO A 154 -3.35 -3.10 14.21
N GLU A 155 -4.69 -3.12 14.07
CA GLU A 155 -5.62 -2.78 15.15
C GLU A 155 -5.48 -3.74 16.34
N GLU A 156 -5.34 -5.04 16.08
CA GLU A 156 -5.14 -6.05 17.13
C GLU A 156 -3.85 -5.82 17.90
N THR A 157 -2.76 -5.36 17.26
CA THR A 157 -1.50 -5.06 17.94
C THR A 157 -1.66 -3.94 18.96
N VAL A 158 -2.38 -2.88 18.59
CA VAL A 158 -2.68 -1.75 19.49
C VAL A 158 -3.65 -2.17 20.59
N ALA A 159 -4.64 -3.00 20.26
CA ALA A 159 -5.58 -3.53 21.25
C ALA A 159 -4.89 -4.41 22.31
N ALA A 160 -3.87 -5.18 21.93
CA ALA A 160 -3.08 -6.00 22.84
C ALA A 160 -2.40 -5.13 23.93
N VAL A 161 -1.88 -3.95 23.57
CA VAL A 161 -1.32 -3.00 24.54
C VAL A 161 -2.40 -2.44 25.46
N ARG A 162 -3.55 -2.02 24.92
CA ARG A 162 -4.66 -1.49 25.71
C ARG A 162 -5.24 -2.52 26.68
N ASN A 163 -5.23 -3.78 26.30
CA ASN A 163 -5.73 -4.90 27.13
C ASN A 163 -4.67 -5.43 28.11
N GLY A 164 -3.42 -4.98 28.04
CA GLY A 164 -2.32 -5.46 28.88
C GLY A 164 -1.80 -6.85 28.49
N GLU A 165 -2.04 -7.27 27.23
CA GLU A 165 -1.51 -8.51 26.66
C GLU A 165 -0.09 -8.32 26.12
N ALA A 166 0.28 -7.07 25.79
CA ALA A 166 1.61 -6.66 25.41
C ALA A 166 2.03 -5.40 26.17
N ASP A 167 3.33 -5.26 26.45
CA ASP A 167 3.92 -4.09 27.09
C ASP A 167 4.02 -2.90 26.11
N ALA A 168 4.25 -3.18 24.83
CA ALA A 168 4.30 -2.21 23.77
C ALA A 168 3.83 -2.79 22.42
N VAL A 169 3.46 -1.90 21.48
CA VAL A 169 3.32 -2.19 20.06
C VAL A 169 4.46 -1.52 19.30
N PHE A 170 4.95 -2.17 18.25
CA PHE A 170 5.95 -1.62 17.35
C PHE A 170 5.44 -1.60 15.91
N ALA A 171 5.28 -0.41 15.35
CA ALA A 171 4.77 -0.17 13.99
C ALA A 171 5.34 1.14 13.42
N ASP A 172 4.94 1.52 12.21
CA ASP A 172 5.34 2.81 11.63
C ASP A 172 4.84 3.97 12.48
N ALA A 173 5.72 4.95 12.71
CA ALA A 173 5.38 6.09 13.57
C ALA A 173 4.18 6.89 13.01
N ASP A 174 4.04 6.94 11.69
CA ASP A 174 2.96 7.67 11.01
C ASP A 174 1.61 6.99 11.15
N TYR A 175 1.58 5.66 11.31
CA TYR A 175 0.38 4.91 11.69
C TYR A 175 0.03 5.13 13.18
N LEU A 176 1.04 5.12 14.05
CA LEU A 176 0.81 5.18 15.50
C LEU A 176 0.49 6.61 15.99
N ALA A 177 1.02 7.65 15.36
CA ALA A 177 0.87 9.02 15.83
C ALA A 177 -0.59 9.46 15.98
N PRO A 178 -1.48 9.29 15.00
CA PRO A 178 -2.90 9.64 15.16
C PRO A 178 -3.58 8.87 16.30
N LEU A 179 -3.17 7.63 16.56
CA LEU A 179 -3.74 6.79 17.62
C LEU A 179 -3.30 7.28 19.01
N VAL A 180 -2.05 7.70 19.14
CA VAL A 180 -1.53 8.30 20.36
C VAL A 180 -2.22 9.63 20.63
N ASP A 181 -2.31 10.51 19.62
CA ASP A 181 -2.96 11.83 19.74
C ASP A 181 -4.43 11.71 20.15
N ALA A 182 -5.15 10.74 19.57
CA ALA A 182 -6.57 10.50 19.86
C ALA A 182 -6.80 9.77 21.20
N SER A 183 -5.76 9.18 21.80
CA SER A 183 -5.88 8.34 23.00
C SER A 183 -6.19 9.11 24.30
N GLY A 184 -6.02 10.45 24.28
CA GLY A 184 -6.18 11.26 25.50
C GLY A 184 -5.16 10.94 26.57
N GLY A 185 -4.00 10.36 26.21
CA GLY A 185 -2.91 10.00 27.09
C GLY A 185 -2.94 8.54 27.59
N GLU A 186 -3.85 7.72 27.06
CA GLU A 186 -3.85 6.27 27.32
C GLU A 186 -2.70 5.55 26.60
N LEU A 187 -2.20 6.13 25.53
CA LEU A 187 -1.06 5.62 24.76
C LEU A 187 0.03 6.70 24.71
N VAL A 188 1.27 6.26 24.83
CA VAL A 188 2.45 7.13 24.77
C VAL A 188 3.56 6.51 23.93
N PHE A 189 4.31 7.33 23.21
CA PHE A 189 5.53 6.87 22.57
C PHE A 189 6.59 6.56 23.63
N VAL A 190 7.29 5.43 23.48
CA VAL A 190 8.39 5.01 24.33
C VAL A 190 9.62 4.67 23.50
N GLY A 191 10.81 4.79 24.08
CA GLY A 191 12.06 4.50 23.38
C GLY A 191 12.38 5.44 22.23
N ALA A 192 13.42 5.08 21.48
CA ALA A 192 13.84 5.82 20.30
C ALA A 192 13.12 5.29 19.06
N LYS A 193 12.85 6.16 18.09
CA LYS A 193 12.40 5.74 16.76
C LYS A 193 13.48 4.93 16.03
N VAL A 194 13.10 3.89 15.35
CA VAL A 194 13.98 2.96 14.63
C VAL A 194 13.76 3.08 13.12
N PRO A 195 14.73 3.53 12.33
CA PRO A 195 14.59 3.56 10.88
C PRO A 195 14.63 2.14 10.33
N LEU A 196 13.58 1.76 9.60
CA LEU A 196 13.46 0.46 8.92
C LEU A 196 12.94 0.66 7.50
N GLY A 197 13.46 -0.18 6.58
CA GLY A 197 13.05 -0.15 5.17
C GLY A 197 13.57 1.04 4.37
N GLY A 198 13.32 1.03 3.07
CA GLY A 198 13.79 2.01 2.07
C GLY A 198 12.72 2.98 1.58
N GLY A 199 11.69 3.27 2.37
CA GLY A 199 10.48 3.99 1.94
C GLY A 199 9.38 3.03 1.51
N VAL A 200 8.22 3.58 1.14
CA VAL A 200 7.06 2.78 0.70
C VAL A 200 6.95 2.84 -0.82
N GLY A 201 6.85 1.69 -1.46
CA GLY A 201 6.70 1.55 -2.92
C GLY A 201 5.54 0.65 -3.29
N MET A 202 5.11 0.74 -4.56
CA MET A 202 4.14 -0.19 -5.11
C MET A 202 4.84 -1.50 -5.47
N GLY A 203 4.35 -2.63 -4.93
CA GLY A 203 4.84 -3.96 -5.29
C GLY A 203 4.21 -4.47 -6.58
N LEU A 204 5.03 -5.11 -7.43
CA LEU A 204 4.61 -5.73 -8.69
C LEU A 204 5.31 -7.07 -8.86
N ARG A 205 4.80 -7.94 -9.76
CA ARG A 205 5.57 -9.12 -10.17
C ARG A 205 6.78 -8.68 -11.00
N GLU A 206 7.90 -9.38 -10.88
CA GLU A 206 9.10 -9.13 -11.70
C GLU A 206 8.82 -9.20 -13.22
N SER A 207 7.82 -9.99 -13.64
CA SER A 207 7.38 -10.07 -15.04
C SER A 207 6.70 -8.82 -15.57
N ASP A 208 6.24 -7.93 -14.71
CA ASP A 208 5.35 -6.81 -15.06
C ASP A 208 6.12 -5.49 -15.24
N ALA A 209 7.35 -5.56 -15.76
CA ALA A 209 8.27 -4.43 -15.93
C ALA A 209 7.66 -3.26 -16.75
N GLU A 210 6.79 -3.53 -17.73
CA GLU A 210 6.12 -2.47 -18.50
C GLU A 210 5.12 -1.70 -17.61
N LEU A 211 4.33 -2.42 -16.81
CA LEU A 211 3.38 -1.81 -15.87
C LEU A 211 4.12 -1.00 -14.79
N LYS A 212 5.19 -1.55 -14.23
CA LYS A 212 6.09 -0.84 -13.32
C LYS A 212 6.59 0.47 -13.92
N GLY A 213 7.09 0.44 -15.16
CA GLY A 213 7.59 1.62 -15.86
C GLY A 213 6.53 2.72 -16.03
N LYS A 214 5.26 2.36 -16.24
CA LYS A 214 4.15 3.34 -16.30
C LYS A 214 3.90 4.00 -14.95
N PHE A 215 3.90 3.23 -13.87
CA PHE A 215 3.73 3.78 -12.53
C PHE A 215 4.95 4.60 -12.07
N ASP A 216 6.17 4.16 -12.38
CA ASP A 216 7.39 4.94 -12.10
C ASP A 216 7.36 6.30 -12.82
N ALA A 217 6.90 6.35 -14.07
CA ALA A 217 6.75 7.61 -14.80
C ALA A 217 5.69 8.52 -14.16
N ALA A 218 4.56 7.95 -13.69
CA ALA A 218 3.53 8.70 -12.99
C ALA A 218 4.05 9.27 -11.66
N ILE A 219 4.75 8.48 -10.85
CA ILE A 219 5.36 8.91 -9.59
C ILE A 219 6.38 10.02 -9.83
N THR A 220 7.24 9.87 -10.86
CA THR A 220 8.23 10.90 -11.22
C THR A 220 7.54 12.22 -11.57
N ALA A 221 6.51 12.19 -12.41
CA ALA A 221 5.75 13.38 -12.77
C ALA A 221 5.08 14.04 -11.56
N MET A 222 4.55 13.22 -10.60
CA MET A 222 3.94 13.74 -9.37
C MET A 222 4.95 14.32 -8.39
N LYS A 223 6.18 13.79 -8.35
CA LYS A 223 7.29 14.40 -7.60
C LYS A 223 7.70 15.75 -8.22
N GLU A 224 7.81 15.82 -9.55
CA GLU A 224 8.24 17.02 -10.28
C GLU A 224 7.21 18.17 -10.22
N ASP A 225 5.92 17.88 -10.30
CA ASP A 225 4.87 18.90 -10.26
C ASP A 225 4.36 19.24 -8.84
N GLY A 226 4.88 18.52 -7.83
CA GLY A 226 4.56 18.72 -6.42
C GLY A 226 3.21 18.13 -5.96
N SER A 227 2.46 17.47 -6.84
CA SER A 227 1.17 16.87 -6.47
C SER A 227 1.31 15.72 -5.46
N LEU A 228 2.42 14.96 -5.52
CA LEU A 228 2.72 13.95 -4.50
C LEU A 228 2.94 14.58 -3.12
N ASN A 229 3.74 15.67 -3.04
CA ASN A 229 3.94 16.39 -1.79
C ASN A 229 2.63 16.98 -1.24
N ALA A 230 1.74 17.46 -2.11
CA ALA A 230 0.43 17.94 -1.69
C ALA A 230 -0.43 16.83 -1.06
N LEU A 231 -0.39 15.60 -1.60
CA LEU A 231 -1.07 14.45 -0.99
C LEU A 231 -0.42 14.03 0.34
N LEU A 232 0.91 14.04 0.42
CA LEU A 232 1.64 13.76 1.66
C LEU A 232 1.22 14.73 2.78
N VAL A 233 1.24 16.02 2.51
CA VAL A 233 0.81 17.04 3.49
C VAL A 233 -0.67 16.88 3.86
N LYS A 234 -1.53 16.60 2.89
CA LYS A 234 -2.96 16.40 3.14
C LYS A 234 -3.24 15.29 4.14
N TRP A 235 -2.54 14.15 4.00
CA TRP A 235 -2.84 12.95 4.77
C TRP A 235 -2.01 12.81 6.06
N PHE A 236 -0.76 13.32 6.06
CA PHE A 236 0.19 13.14 7.16
C PHE A 236 0.58 14.45 7.85
N GLY A 237 0.11 15.59 7.37
CA GLY A 237 0.37 16.91 7.95
C GLY A 237 1.66 17.57 7.45
N GLU A 238 1.88 18.81 7.88
CA GLU A 238 2.97 19.69 7.40
C GLU A 238 4.38 19.23 7.82
N GLU A 239 4.47 18.40 8.88
CA GLU A 239 5.74 17.89 9.43
C GLU A 239 6.22 16.61 8.70
N THR A 240 5.44 16.09 7.73
CA THR A 240 5.80 14.88 6.98
C THR A 240 7.01 15.11 6.09
N ALA A 241 7.79 14.04 5.83
CA ALA A 241 8.89 14.09 4.89
C ALA A 241 8.36 14.31 3.46
N LEU A 242 9.06 15.14 2.67
CA LEU A 242 8.72 15.51 1.30
C LEU A 242 9.85 15.16 0.33
N TYR A 243 9.52 15.12 -0.97
CA TYR A 243 10.47 14.96 -2.08
C TYR A 243 11.00 16.28 -2.57
#